data_423d930fd5d49e08ad74f7476f8f10ca
#
_entry.id   423d930fd5d49e08ad74f7476f8f10ca
#
_cell.length_a   1.000
_cell.length_b   1.000
_cell.length_c   1.000
_cell.angle_alpha   90.00
_cell.angle_beta   90.00
_cell.angle_gamma   90.00
#
_symmetry.space_group_name_H-M   'P 1'
#
loop_
_entity.id
_entity.type
_entity.pdbx_description
1 polymer ?
#
loop_
_entity_poly.entity_id
_entity_poly.type
_entity_poly.pdbx_seq_one_letter_code
_entity_poly.pdbx_strand_id
1 'polypeptide(L)'
;MFQLQPIDNDLRGRLALVTGSSGGIGSAVARAFAAEGCDVALHYSSNKAKADLLARELGEAYPSQLFVTVHADLSQRESTRALVPSLLSQDHVSSKHGAVSILVANAGLGRRIRDVSDIGEDDWDEMMEINSRSQFVVTKACIAGMRQQGWGRVILVGSIAARGSGLNGCHYAASKGALSSMGQNLATLLAPEGITVNIVSPAMIGSTGMIPPPISRSWGKGCDFEELKNTDPGLAIAASIPVHRLGSPIEVCDAIIMLARNGYMTGQDILLSGGLK
;
A
#
# COMPACT_ATOMS: atom_id res chain seq x y z
N MET A 1 7.28 31.99 -15.05
CA MET A 1 6.30 32.70 -14.20
C MET A 1 5.72 31.63 -13.28
N PHE A 2 5.72 31.81 -11.95
CA PHE A 2 5.09 30.88 -11.01
C PHE A 2 3.61 31.26 -10.88
N GLN A 3 2.73 30.27 -10.88
CA GLN A 3 1.30 30.44 -10.67
C GLN A 3 0.86 29.69 -9.43
N LEU A 4 -0.16 30.20 -8.74
CA LEU A 4 -0.79 29.49 -7.62
C LEU A 4 -1.46 28.22 -8.16
N GLN A 5 -1.26 27.11 -7.46
CA GLN A 5 -1.91 25.84 -7.80
C GLN A 5 -3.41 25.92 -7.45
N PRO A 6 -4.30 25.43 -8.32
CA PRO A 6 -5.71 25.35 -8.00
C PRO A 6 -5.97 24.29 -6.92
N ILE A 7 -7.04 24.49 -6.14
CA ILE A 7 -7.51 23.43 -5.24
C ILE A 7 -8.32 22.43 -6.05
N ASP A 8 -7.76 21.24 -6.25
CA ASP A 8 -8.43 20.12 -6.93
C ASP A 8 -8.25 18.86 -6.07
N ASN A 9 -9.31 18.52 -5.36
CA ASN A 9 -9.41 17.36 -4.48
C ASN A 9 -10.40 16.29 -5.00
N ASP A 10 -10.90 16.47 -6.23
CA ASP A 10 -11.84 15.52 -6.83
C ASP A 10 -11.12 14.27 -7.34
N LEU A 11 -11.55 13.11 -6.87
CA LEU A 11 -11.01 11.82 -7.27
C LEU A 11 -11.80 11.17 -8.42
N ARG A 12 -13.01 11.65 -8.70
CA ARG A 12 -13.91 11.04 -9.71
C ARG A 12 -13.31 11.05 -11.10
N GLY A 13 -13.43 9.92 -11.78
CA GLY A 13 -12.94 9.73 -13.15
C GLY A 13 -11.40 9.65 -13.24
N ARG A 14 -10.68 9.64 -12.13
CA ARG A 14 -9.23 9.45 -12.11
C ARG A 14 -8.86 7.97 -12.12
N LEU A 15 -7.74 7.62 -12.76
CA LEU A 15 -7.21 6.26 -12.74
C LEU A 15 -6.33 6.05 -11.51
N ALA A 16 -6.76 5.14 -10.62
CA ALA A 16 -6.01 4.69 -9.47
C ALA A 16 -5.34 3.34 -9.75
N LEU A 17 -4.01 3.24 -9.63
CA LEU A 17 -3.28 1.98 -9.63
C LEU A 17 -3.03 1.54 -8.19
N VAL A 18 -3.56 0.37 -7.83
CA VAL A 18 -3.34 -0.24 -6.50
C VAL A 18 -2.46 -1.48 -6.67
N THR A 19 -1.22 -1.42 -6.18
CA THR A 19 -0.34 -2.59 -6.22
C THR A 19 -0.69 -3.59 -5.11
N GLY A 20 -0.65 -4.90 -5.42
CA GLY A 20 -1.04 -5.94 -4.45
C GLY A 20 -2.53 -5.93 -4.10
N SER A 21 -3.40 -5.60 -5.06
CA SER A 21 -4.85 -5.48 -4.86
C SER A 21 -5.56 -6.79 -4.53
N SER A 22 -4.91 -7.94 -4.74
CA SER A 22 -5.43 -9.25 -4.30
C SER A 22 -5.24 -9.53 -2.81
N GLY A 23 -4.47 -8.70 -2.09
CA GLY A 23 -4.28 -8.78 -0.64
C GLY A 23 -5.35 -8.04 0.17
N GLY A 24 -5.37 -8.23 1.50
CA GLY A 24 -6.40 -7.65 2.37
C GLY A 24 -6.49 -6.12 2.32
N ILE A 25 -5.36 -5.41 2.49
CA ILE A 25 -5.34 -3.94 2.42
C ILE A 25 -5.61 -3.49 0.97
N GLY A 26 -4.93 -4.07 -0.02
CA GLY A 26 -5.07 -3.65 -1.42
C GLY A 26 -6.50 -3.79 -1.95
N SER A 27 -7.22 -4.86 -1.58
CA SER A 27 -8.62 -5.04 -1.98
C SER A 27 -9.56 -4.04 -1.31
N ALA A 28 -9.34 -3.71 -0.03
CA ALA A 28 -10.11 -2.69 0.66
C ALA A 28 -9.89 -1.30 0.02
N VAL A 29 -8.63 -0.98 -0.30
CA VAL A 29 -8.25 0.28 -0.99
C VAL A 29 -8.91 0.38 -2.35
N ALA A 30 -8.90 -0.70 -3.15
CA ALA A 30 -9.54 -0.71 -4.47
C ALA A 30 -11.05 -0.44 -4.37
N ARG A 31 -11.74 -1.07 -3.40
CA ARG A 31 -13.16 -0.82 -3.14
C ARG A 31 -13.44 0.63 -2.73
N ALA A 32 -12.58 1.20 -1.92
CA ALA A 32 -12.77 2.58 -1.49
C ALA A 32 -12.55 3.58 -2.63
N PHE A 33 -11.54 3.41 -3.48
CA PHE A 33 -11.38 4.26 -4.66
C PHE A 33 -12.54 4.09 -5.65
N ALA A 34 -13.09 2.88 -5.79
CA ALA A 34 -14.30 2.68 -6.56
C ALA A 34 -15.48 3.49 -6.00
N ALA A 35 -15.69 3.48 -4.69
CA ALA A 35 -16.73 4.28 -4.03
C ALA A 35 -16.49 5.80 -4.16
N GLU A 36 -15.23 6.24 -4.35
CA GLU A 36 -14.87 7.62 -4.65
C GLU A 36 -15.13 8.02 -6.13
N GLY A 37 -15.58 7.09 -6.98
CA GLY A 37 -15.79 7.35 -8.39
C GLY A 37 -14.54 7.23 -9.26
N CYS A 38 -13.47 6.60 -8.76
CA CYS A 38 -12.25 6.33 -9.53
C CYS A 38 -12.42 5.12 -10.45
N ASP A 39 -11.76 5.15 -11.58
CA ASP A 39 -11.39 3.93 -12.30
C ASP A 39 -10.21 3.27 -11.59
N VAL A 40 -10.18 1.94 -11.49
CA VAL A 40 -9.16 1.26 -10.67
C VAL A 40 -8.44 0.17 -11.46
N ALA A 41 -7.13 0.28 -11.52
CA ALA A 41 -6.23 -0.76 -12.00
C ALA A 41 -5.76 -1.64 -10.83
N LEU A 42 -6.08 -2.91 -10.91
CA LEU A 42 -5.88 -3.93 -9.88
C LEU A 42 -4.63 -4.75 -10.21
N HIS A 43 -3.48 -4.36 -9.62
CA HIS A 43 -2.25 -5.12 -9.83
C HIS A 43 -2.21 -6.37 -8.94
N TYR A 44 -1.77 -7.48 -9.53
CA TYR A 44 -1.50 -8.74 -8.86
C TYR A 44 -0.16 -9.36 -9.34
N SER A 45 0.47 -10.17 -8.49
CA SER A 45 1.62 -11.00 -8.86
C SER A 45 1.18 -12.44 -9.12
N SER A 46 0.74 -13.17 -8.11
CA SER A 46 0.42 -14.60 -8.22
C SER A 46 -1.07 -14.93 -8.25
N ASN A 47 -1.93 -14.10 -7.65
CA ASN A 47 -3.34 -14.44 -7.45
C ASN A 47 -4.27 -13.72 -8.44
N LYS A 48 -4.19 -14.15 -9.72
CA LYS A 48 -5.06 -13.66 -10.80
C LYS A 48 -6.53 -13.81 -10.47
N ALA A 49 -6.93 -14.96 -9.97
CA ALA A 49 -8.34 -15.27 -9.71
C ALA A 49 -8.99 -14.29 -8.72
N LYS A 50 -8.27 -13.91 -7.64
CA LYS A 50 -8.77 -12.91 -6.69
C LYS A 50 -8.84 -11.51 -7.29
N ALA A 51 -7.88 -11.14 -8.13
CA ALA A 51 -7.90 -9.83 -8.79
C ALA A 51 -9.05 -9.74 -9.79
N ASP A 52 -9.27 -10.77 -10.59
CA ASP A 52 -10.37 -10.81 -11.57
C ASP A 52 -11.75 -10.85 -10.89
N LEU A 53 -11.88 -11.57 -9.77
CA LEU A 53 -13.11 -11.58 -8.98
C LEU A 53 -13.40 -10.16 -8.44
N LEU A 54 -12.42 -9.50 -7.88
CA LEU A 54 -12.56 -8.13 -7.39
C LEU A 54 -12.92 -7.15 -8.51
N ALA A 55 -12.30 -7.26 -9.69
CA ALA A 55 -12.62 -6.42 -10.84
C ALA A 55 -14.09 -6.60 -11.28
N ARG A 56 -14.57 -7.84 -11.31
CA ARG A 56 -15.97 -8.16 -11.66
C ARG A 56 -16.95 -7.60 -10.64
N GLU A 57 -16.73 -7.85 -9.33
CA GLU A 57 -17.58 -7.33 -8.26
C GLU A 57 -17.68 -5.79 -8.29
N LEU A 58 -16.56 -5.11 -8.56
CA LEU A 58 -16.54 -3.66 -8.69
C LEU A 58 -17.25 -3.19 -9.95
N GLY A 59 -17.08 -3.89 -11.08
CA GLY A 59 -17.78 -3.59 -12.34
C GLY A 59 -19.30 -3.75 -12.22
N GLU A 60 -19.76 -4.75 -11.48
CA GLU A 60 -21.18 -4.94 -11.17
C GLU A 60 -21.74 -3.83 -10.27
N ALA A 61 -20.96 -3.42 -9.25
CA ALA A 61 -21.39 -2.38 -8.31
C ALA A 61 -21.32 -0.95 -8.90
N TYR A 62 -20.37 -0.70 -9.82
CA TYR A 62 -20.11 0.63 -10.40
C TYR A 62 -19.97 0.57 -11.92
N PRO A 63 -21.04 0.33 -12.67
CA PRO A 63 -20.99 0.01 -14.12
C PRO A 63 -20.51 1.16 -15.02
N SER A 64 -20.44 2.39 -14.52
CA SER A 64 -19.91 3.55 -15.26
C SER A 64 -18.40 3.73 -15.14
N GLN A 65 -17.74 2.97 -14.26
CA GLN A 65 -16.32 3.04 -13.99
C GLN A 65 -15.57 1.87 -14.65
N LEU A 66 -14.25 2.04 -14.80
CA LEU A 66 -13.39 1.03 -15.39
C LEU A 66 -12.61 0.29 -14.27
N PHE A 67 -12.69 -1.04 -14.30
CA PHE A 67 -11.93 -1.92 -13.40
C PHE A 67 -11.14 -2.92 -14.23
N VAL A 68 -9.80 -2.82 -14.16
CA VAL A 68 -8.93 -3.65 -14.97
C VAL A 68 -7.91 -4.35 -14.11
N THR A 69 -7.50 -5.55 -14.50
CA THR A 69 -6.41 -6.25 -13.85
C THR A 69 -5.11 -6.08 -14.64
N VAL A 70 -4.00 -5.99 -13.93
CA VAL A 70 -2.67 -5.93 -14.54
C VAL A 70 -1.70 -6.82 -13.75
N HIS A 71 -0.96 -7.66 -14.46
CA HIS A 71 0.02 -8.56 -13.87
C HIS A 71 1.41 -7.93 -13.84
N ALA A 72 2.10 -8.07 -12.72
CA ALA A 72 3.54 -7.91 -12.65
C ALA A 72 4.12 -8.68 -11.45
N ASP A 73 5.26 -9.33 -11.63
CA ASP A 73 6.05 -9.83 -10.52
C ASP A 73 7.06 -8.77 -10.11
N LEU A 74 6.84 -8.16 -8.95
CA LEU A 74 7.68 -7.06 -8.45
C LEU A 74 9.05 -7.51 -7.92
N SER A 75 9.29 -8.82 -7.81
CA SER A 75 10.64 -9.37 -7.59
C SER A 75 11.49 -9.33 -8.86
N GLN A 76 10.83 -9.24 -10.03
CA GLN A 76 11.48 -9.25 -11.33
C GLN A 76 11.56 -7.85 -11.92
N ARG A 77 12.79 -7.38 -12.17
CA ARG A 77 13.05 -5.99 -12.58
C ARG A 77 12.35 -5.59 -13.88
N GLU A 78 12.36 -6.48 -14.88
CA GLU A 78 11.71 -6.20 -16.18
C GLU A 78 10.17 -6.18 -16.03
N SER A 79 9.61 -7.12 -15.24
CA SER A 79 8.19 -7.15 -14.95
C SER A 79 7.73 -5.86 -14.23
N THR A 80 8.52 -5.41 -13.24
CA THR A 80 8.27 -4.14 -12.55
C THR A 80 8.28 -2.94 -13.49
N ARG A 81 9.25 -2.86 -14.41
CA ARG A 81 9.35 -1.77 -15.42
C ARG A 81 8.19 -1.79 -16.39
N ALA A 82 7.69 -2.96 -16.73
CA ALA A 82 6.59 -3.13 -17.67
C ALA A 82 5.20 -2.81 -17.08
N LEU A 83 5.03 -2.77 -15.76
CA LEU A 83 3.73 -2.66 -15.09
C LEU A 83 2.91 -1.46 -15.60
N VAL A 84 3.42 -0.24 -15.48
CA VAL A 84 2.69 0.97 -15.87
C VAL A 84 2.53 1.09 -17.39
N PRO A 85 3.57 0.86 -18.22
CA PRO A 85 3.41 0.80 -19.68
C PRO A 85 2.37 -0.22 -20.14
N SER A 86 2.40 -1.46 -19.61
CA SER A 86 1.43 -2.51 -19.97
C SER A 86 0.01 -2.15 -19.55
N LEU A 87 -0.18 -1.49 -18.41
CA LEU A 87 -1.48 -1.00 -17.98
C LEU A 87 -2.03 0.04 -18.99
N LEU A 88 -1.23 1.05 -19.29
CA LEU A 88 -1.64 2.17 -20.15
C LEU A 88 -1.80 1.78 -21.62
N SER A 89 -1.23 0.66 -22.06
CA SER A 89 -1.38 0.12 -23.43
C SER A 89 -2.64 -0.73 -23.64
N GLN A 90 -3.39 -1.07 -22.56
CA GLN A 90 -4.67 -1.77 -22.72
C GLN A 90 -5.69 -0.86 -23.40
N ASP A 91 -6.34 -1.30 -24.48
CA ASP A 91 -7.23 -0.46 -25.32
C ASP A 91 -8.30 0.30 -24.53
N HIS A 92 -8.96 -0.39 -23.59
CA HIS A 92 -9.98 0.20 -22.74
C HIS A 92 -9.43 1.17 -21.68
N VAL A 93 -8.14 1.10 -21.34
CA VAL A 93 -7.47 2.08 -20.48
C VAL A 93 -7.01 3.26 -21.32
N SER A 94 -6.29 3.03 -22.41
CA SER A 94 -5.72 4.06 -23.28
C SER A 94 -6.78 4.96 -23.93
N SER A 95 -7.98 4.42 -24.17
CA SER A 95 -9.12 5.19 -24.70
C SER A 95 -9.69 6.20 -23.68
N LYS A 96 -9.45 6.03 -22.40
CA LYS A 96 -10.00 6.87 -21.31
C LYS A 96 -8.94 7.61 -20.53
N HIS A 97 -7.74 7.02 -20.38
CA HIS A 97 -6.67 7.52 -19.53
C HIS A 97 -5.31 7.55 -20.24
N GLY A 98 -4.67 8.69 -20.27
CA GLY A 98 -3.27 8.84 -20.71
C GLY A 98 -2.24 8.59 -19.62
N ALA A 99 -2.67 8.50 -18.37
CA ALA A 99 -1.77 8.36 -17.22
C ALA A 99 -2.47 7.77 -15.99
N VAL A 100 -1.66 7.22 -15.07
CA VAL A 100 -2.08 6.90 -13.70
C VAL A 100 -2.07 8.20 -12.89
N SER A 101 -3.23 8.61 -12.38
CA SER A 101 -3.38 9.83 -11.56
C SER A 101 -3.12 9.57 -10.07
N ILE A 102 -3.47 8.37 -9.60
CA ILE A 102 -3.31 7.96 -8.20
C ILE A 102 -2.53 6.65 -8.15
N LEU A 103 -1.44 6.62 -7.39
CA LEU A 103 -0.70 5.40 -7.10
C LEU A 103 -0.82 5.06 -5.63
N VAL A 104 -1.31 3.85 -5.32
CA VAL A 104 -1.16 3.25 -4.00
C VAL A 104 -0.15 2.11 -4.10
N ALA A 105 1.08 2.39 -3.67
CA ALA A 105 2.18 1.44 -3.65
C ALA A 105 2.07 0.56 -2.41
N ASN A 106 1.15 -0.43 -2.46
CA ASN A 106 0.78 -1.30 -1.35
C ASN A 106 1.45 -2.67 -1.38
N ALA A 107 1.83 -3.18 -2.56
CA ALA A 107 2.50 -4.47 -2.66
C ALA A 107 3.76 -4.51 -1.79
N GLY A 108 3.96 -5.61 -1.09
CA GLY A 108 5.12 -5.79 -0.24
C GLY A 108 5.25 -7.22 0.27
N LEU A 109 6.47 -7.59 0.58
CA LEU A 109 6.83 -8.87 1.18
C LEU A 109 7.09 -8.67 2.68
N GLY A 110 6.51 -9.54 3.52
CA GLY A 110 6.79 -9.63 4.94
C GLY A 110 7.28 -11.02 5.28
N ARG A 111 8.60 -11.21 5.35
CA ARG A 111 9.20 -12.45 5.83
C ARG A 111 9.72 -12.23 7.24
N ARG A 112 9.33 -13.10 8.16
CA ARG A 112 9.70 -12.99 9.56
C ARG A 112 10.93 -13.84 9.86
N ILE A 113 12.09 -13.19 9.92
CA ILE A 113 13.34 -13.79 10.40
C ILE A 113 13.77 -12.94 11.60
N ARG A 114 13.79 -13.53 12.79
CA ARG A 114 13.99 -12.81 14.05
C ARG A 114 15.45 -12.60 14.38
N ASP A 115 16.23 -13.65 14.23
CA ASP A 115 17.66 -13.60 14.52
C ASP A 115 18.40 -13.02 13.33
N VAL A 116 19.25 -12.04 13.58
CA VAL A 116 20.04 -11.39 12.53
C VAL A 116 21.00 -12.36 11.86
N SER A 117 21.49 -13.37 12.59
CA SER A 117 22.39 -14.40 12.05
C SER A 117 21.71 -15.33 11.06
N ASP A 118 20.37 -15.44 11.08
CA ASP A 118 19.57 -16.25 10.18
C ASP A 118 19.15 -15.48 8.90
N ILE A 119 19.42 -14.18 8.81
CA ILE A 119 19.10 -13.37 7.63
C ILE A 119 20.20 -13.56 6.59
N GLY A 120 19.90 -14.30 5.51
CA GLY A 120 20.80 -14.42 4.36
C GLY A 120 20.86 -13.12 3.52
N GLU A 121 21.93 -12.97 2.74
CA GLU A 121 22.06 -11.85 1.79
C GLU A 121 20.92 -11.87 0.75
N ASP A 122 20.52 -13.05 0.29
CA ASP A 122 19.38 -13.22 -0.64
C ASP A 122 18.05 -12.79 -0.02
N ASP A 123 17.83 -13.05 1.29
CA ASP A 123 16.65 -12.58 2.01
C ASP A 123 16.63 -11.04 2.10
N TRP A 124 17.81 -10.45 2.33
CA TRP A 124 17.98 -9.00 2.32
C TRP A 124 17.68 -8.41 0.94
N ASP A 125 18.28 -8.96 -0.10
CA ASP A 125 18.16 -8.44 -1.47
C ASP A 125 16.72 -8.57 -1.98
N GLU A 126 16.05 -9.71 -1.76
CA GLU A 126 14.63 -9.88 -2.13
C GLU A 126 13.74 -8.86 -1.41
N MET A 127 13.99 -8.63 -0.11
CA MET A 127 13.22 -7.69 0.69
C MET A 127 13.39 -6.25 0.18
N MET A 128 14.62 -5.85 -0.13
CA MET A 128 14.92 -4.53 -0.70
C MET A 128 14.37 -4.39 -2.12
N GLU A 129 14.45 -5.42 -2.96
CA GLU A 129 13.92 -5.41 -4.31
C GLU A 129 12.41 -5.17 -4.31
N ILE A 130 11.65 -5.96 -3.51
CA ILE A 130 10.18 -5.89 -3.51
C ILE A 130 9.66 -4.67 -2.76
N ASN A 131 10.19 -4.37 -1.57
CA ASN A 131 9.60 -3.35 -0.70
C ASN A 131 10.09 -1.92 -0.97
N SER A 132 11.25 -1.77 -1.59
CA SER A 132 11.85 -0.44 -1.83
C SER A 132 12.04 -0.17 -3.30
N ARG A 133 12.88 -0.98 -3.99
CA ARG A 133 13.26 -0.71 -5.37
C ARG A 133 12.07 -0.79 -6.32
N SER A 134 11.24 -1.82 -6.23
CA SER A 134 10.07 -1.96 -7.09
C SER A 134 9.11 -0.77 -6.91
N GLN A 135 8.90 -0.34 -5.67
CA GLN A 135 8.02 0.79 -5.36
C GLN A 135 8.56 2.10 -5.96
N PHE A 136 9.90 2.30 -5.93
CA PHE A 136 10.55 3.42 -6.62
C PHE A 136 10.30 3.37 -8.13
N VAL A 137 10.49 2.21 -8.76
CA VAL A 137 10.34 2.05 -10.22
C VAL A 137 8.91 2.32 -10.67
N VAL A 138 7.92 1.77 -9.96
CA VAL A 138 6.49 2.01 -10.25
C VAL A 138 6.13 3.48 -10.03
N THR A 139 6.57 4.08 -8.91
CA THR A 139 6.35 5.50 -8.63
C THR A 139 6.93 6.37 -9.74
N LYS A 140 8.20 6.14 -10.12
CA LYS A 140 8.87 6.87 -11.19
C LYS A 140 8.12 6.78 -12.53
N ALA A 141 7.56 5.60 -12.85
CA ALA A 141 6.80 5.40 -14.08
C ALA A 141 5.47 6.19 -14.09
N CYS A 142 4.83 6.39 -12.92
CA CYS A 142 3.60 7.19 -12.81
C CYS A 142 3.88 8.72 -12.87
N ILE A 143 5.02 9.17 -12.35
CA ILE A 143 5.32 10.63 -12.21
C ILE A 143 5.27 11.34 -13.56
N ALA A 144 5.75 10.75 -14.64
CA ALA A 144 5.77 11.41 -15.95
C ALA A 144 4.36 11.85 -16.40
N GLY A 145 3.39 10.96 -16.26
CA GLY A 145 2.00 11.26 -16.58
C GLY A 145 1.33 12.22 -15.57
N MET A 146 1.66 12.10 -14.29
CA MET A 146 1.18 13.03 -13.26
C MET A 146 1.68 14.47 -13.52
N ARG A 147 2.92 14.63 -13.96
CA ARG A 147 3.49 15.92 -14.40
C ARG A 147 2.73 16.53 -15.58
N GLN A 148 2.40 15.71 -16.57
CA GLN A 148 1.63 16.17 -17.73
C GLN A 148 0.21 16.63 -17.35
N GLN A 149 -0.39 16.00 -16.33
CA GLN A 149 -1.69 16.40 -15.79
C GLN A 149 -1.61 17.62 -14.85
N GLY A 150 -0.42 17.97 -14.34
CA GLY A 150 -0.26 18.94 -13.24
C GLY A 150 -0.95 18.48 -11.95
N TRP A 151 -1.20 17.20 -11.80
CA TRP A 151 -1.90 16.60 -10.67
C TRP A 151 -1.48 15.15 -10.44
N GLY A 152 -1.28 14.78 -9.19
CA GLY A 152 -0.97 13.40 -8.83
C GLY A 152 -1.09 13.14 -7.34
N ARG A 153 -1.39 11.88 -6.99
CA ARG A 153 -1.43 11.38 -5.61
C ARG A 153 -0.63 10.08 -5.52
N VAL A 154 0.43 10.09 -4.74
CA VAL A 154 1.24 8.90 -4.46
C VAL A 154 1.11 8.58 -2.98
N ILE A 155 0.61 7.40 -2.66
CA ILE A 155 0.50 6.90 -1.30
C ILE A 155 1.32 5.61 -1.19
N LEU A 156 2.36 5.65 -0.37
CA LEU A 156 3.24 4.50 -0.11
C LEU A 156 2.75 3.78 1.15
N VAL A 157 2.55 2.48 1.07
CA VAL A 157 2.22 1.68 2.26
C VAL A 157 3.52 1.25 2.95
N GLY A 158 3.86 2.02 3.96
CA GLY A 158 5.01 1.81 4.85
C GLY A 158 4.78 0.72 5.88
N SER A 159 5.33 0.91 7.06
CA SER A 159 5.13 0.06 8.23
C SER A 159 5.66 0.76 9.48
N ILE A 160 5.12 0.45 10.66
CA ILE A 160 5.76 0.81 11.94
C ILE A 160 7.22 0.35 12.01
N ALA A 161 7.56 -0.73 11.31
CA ALA A 161 8.91 -1.27 11.26
C ALA A 161 9.94 -0.29 10.66
N ALA A 162 9.52 0.68 9.85
CA ALA A 162 10.41 1.74 9.33
C ALA A 162 11.08 2.56 10.44
N ARG A 163 10.53 2.52 11.66
CA ARG A 163 11.04 3.21 12.85
C ARG A 163 11.91 2.31 13.74
N GLY A 164 12.33 1.15 13.21
CA GLY A 164 13.17 0.19 13.93
C GLY A 164 12.42 -0.80 14.83
N SER A 165 11.07 -0.72 14.88
CA SER A 165 10.26 -1.68 15.63
C SER A 165 9.64 -2.71 14.68
N GLY A 166 9.14 -3.81 15.24
CA GLY A 166 8.40 -4.81 14.48
C GLY A 166 8.94 -6.23 14.60
N LEU A 167 8.18 -7.16 14.02
CA LEU A 167 8.39 -8.60 14.20
C LEU A 167 9.16 -9.26 13.04
N ASN A 168 9.41 -8.53 11.95
CA ASN A 168 9.85 -9.11 10.68
C ASN A 168 11.38 -9.07 10.46
N GLY A 169 12.17 -8.64 11.42
CA GLY A 169 13.62 -8.55 11.32
C GLY A 169 14.14 -7.25 10.65
N CYS A 170 15.48 -7.05 10.75
CA CYS A 170 16.10 -5.78 10.34
C CYS A 170 16.07 -5.53 8.82
N HIS A 171 16.08 -6.57 7.98
CA HIS A 171 15.96 -6.47 6.52
C HIS A 171 14.61 -5.85 6.11
N TYR A 172 13.51 -6.28 6.75
CA TYR A 172 12.20 -5.68 6.53
C TYR A 172 12.15 -4.23 7.04
N ALA A 173 12.67 -3.97 8.24
CA ALA A 173 12.73 -2.62 8.80
C ALA A 173 13.52 -1.68 7.90
N ALA A 174 14.69 -2.11 7.41
CA ALA A 174 15.51 -1.35 6.46
C ALA A 174 14.75 -1.04 5.16
N SER A 175 14.06 -2.03 4.59
CA SER A 175 13.30 -1.85 3.34
C SER A 175 12.17 -0.84 3.50
N LYS A 176 11.45 -0.86 4.62
CA LYS A 176 10.37 0.09 4.91
C LYS A 176 10.90 1.46 5.33
N GLY A 177 12.07 1.53 5.98
CA GLY A 177 12.78 2.78 6.24
C GLY A 177 13.22 3.48 4.96
N ALA A 178 13.80 2.72 4.01
CA ALA A 178 14.17 3.24 2.69
C ALA A 178 12.95 3.78 1.93
N LEU A 179 11.82 3.05 1.97
CA LEU A 179 10.56 3.50 1.34
C LEU A 179 10.04 4.80 1.96
N SER A 180 10.05 4.91 3.29
CA SER A 180 9.56 6.11 4.00
C SER A 180 10.43 7.33 3.68
N SER A 181 11.76 7.19 3.75
CA SER A 181 12.69 8.27 3.41
C SER A 181 12.57 8.72 1.95
N MET A 182 12.42 7.77 1.02
CA MET A 182 12.16 8.06 -0.39
C MET A 182 10.88 8.88 -0.56
N GLY A 183 9.81 8.47 0.10
CA GLY A 183 8.51 9.17 0.02
C GLY A 183 8.58 10.60 0.51
N GLN A 184 9.25 10.86 1.62
CA GLN A 184 9.44 12.21 2.17
C GLN A 184 10.26 13.11 1.23
N ASN A 185 11.32 12.56 0.64
CA ASN A 185 12.13 13.30 -0.34
C ASN A 185 11.32 13.63 -1.61
N LEU A 186 10.62 12.65 -2.17
CA LEU A 186 9.78 12.86 -3.35
C LEU A 186 8.65 13.88 -3.09
N ALA A 187 8.10 13.92 -1.89
CA ALA A 187 7.08 14.89 -1.50
C ALA A 187 7.55 16.33 -1.69
N THR A 188 8.75 16.65 -1.22
CA THR A 188 9.33 17.98 -1.37
C THR A 188 9.62 18.33 -2.83
N LEU A 189 10.15 17.35 -3.59
CA LEU A 189 10.54 17.55 -4.99
C LEU A 189 9.33 17.75 -5.91
N LEU A 190 8.21 17.05 -5.66
CA LEU A 190 7.07 16.98 -6.56
C LEU A 190 5.91 17.93 -6.18
N ALA A 191 5.91 18.48 -4.96
CA ALA A 191 4.88 19.40 -4.51
C ALA A 191 4.67 20.61 -5.44
N PRO A 192 5.73 21.27 -5.96
CA PRO A 192 5.56 22.37 -6.91
C PRO A 192 4.86 21.99 -8.22
N GLU A 193 4.81 20.68 -8.53
CA GLU A 193 4.22 20.13 -9.75
C GLU A 193 2.76 19.65 -9.54
N GLY A 194 2.14 19.96 -8.39
CA GLY A 194 0.77 19.53 -8.05
C GLY A 194 0.66 18.05 -7.65
N ILE A 195 1.78 17.40 -7.34
CA ILE A 195 1.83 15.99 -6.96
C ILE A 195 2.13 15.86 -5.47
N THR A 196 1.25 15.19 -4.73
CA THR A 196 1.50 14.87 -3.32
C THR A 196 2.04 13.46 -3.17
N VAL A 197 2.97 13.29 -2.24
CA VAL A 197 3.51 11.98 -1.86
C VAL A 197 3.40 11.82 -0.35
N ASN A 198 2.73 10.78 0.11
CA ASN A 198 2.53 10.50 1.52
C ASN A 198 2.76 9.01 1.83
N ILE A 199 2.95 8.73 3.09
CA ILE A 199 3.15 7.38 3.60
C ILE A 199 2.04 7.06 4.59
N VAL A 200 1.51 5.84 4.53
CA VAL A 200 0.67 5.26 5.57
C VAL A 200 1.44 4.09 6.15
N SER A 201 1.72 4.12 7.45
CA SER A 201 2.56 3.16 8.16
C SER A 201 1.73 2.32 9.14
N PRO A 202 1.10 1.21 8.66
CA PRO A 202 0.35 0.33 9.52
C PRO A 202 1.26 -0.47 10.46
N ALA A 203 0.72 -0.84 11.63
CA ALA A 203 1.31 -1.83 12.52
C ALA A 203 0.66 -3.21 12.28
N MET A 204 -0.10 -3.70 13.24
CA MET A 204 -0.66 -5.05 13.24
C MET A 204 -2.08 -5.05 12.65
N ILE A 205 -2.19 -5.30 11.34
CA ILE A 205 -3.47 -5.33 10.62
C ILE A 205 -3.90 -6.78 10.40
N GLY A 206 -5.09 -7.11 10.91
CA GLY A 206 -5.73 -8.41 10.69
C GLY A 206 -6.24 -8.58 9.25
N SER A 207 -6.67 -9.79 8.90
CA SER A 207 -7.25 -10.13 7.60
C SER A 207 -6.34 -9.82 6.38
N THR A 208 -5.02 -9.78 6.60
CA THR A 208 -4.02 -9.52 5.55
C THR A 208 -3.22 -10.76 5.14
N GLY A 209 -3.36 -11.86 5.86
CA GLY A 209 -2.52 -13.06 5.70
C GLY A 209 -1.15 -12.97 6.40
N MET A 210 -0.73 -11.79 6.85
CA MET A 210 0.54 -11.61 7.59
C MET A 210 0.40 -11.90 9.08
N ILE A 211 -0.79 -11.72 9.64
CA ILE A 211 -1.10 -11.91 11.07
C ILE A 211 -2.20 -12.94 11.19
N PRO A 212 -1.99 -14.01 11.99
CA PRO A 212 -3.04 -14.98 12.24
C PRO A 212 -4.24 -14.32 12.93
N PRO A 213 -5.48 -14.69 12.59
CA PRO A 213 -6.63 -14.19 13.29
C PRO A 213 -6.65 -14.71 14.74
N PRO A 214 -7.10 -13.92 15.72
CA PRO A 214 -7.37 -14.41 17.07
C PRO A 214 -8.40 -15.55 17.04
N ILE A 215 -8.14 -16.63 17.77
CA ILE A 215 -9.08 -17.75 17.96
C ILE A 215 -10.08 -17.37 19.05
N SER A 216 -9.59 -16.77 20.13
CA SER A 216 -10.40 -16.29 21.27
C SER A 216 -10.60 -14.77 21.22
N ARG A 217 -11.62 -14.28 21.96
CA ARG A 217 -11.94 -12.83 22.05
C ARG A 217 -11.58 -12.19 23.38
N SER A 218 -11.11 -12.98 24.35
CA SER A 218 -10.80 -12.50 25.69
C SER A 218 -9.64 -13.29 26.28
N TRP A 219 -8.94 -12.68 27.21
CA TRP A 219 -7.88 -13.30 28.01
C TRP A 219 -8.05 -12.91 29.48
N GLY A 220 -7.60 -13.77 30.41
CA GLY A 220 -7.74 -13.54 31.86
C GLY A 220 -6.70 -12.57 32.42
N LYS A 221 -7.01 -11.92 33.54
CA LYS A 221 -6.01 -11.24 34.36
C LYS A 221 -5.00 -12.28 34.86
N GLY A 222 -3.71 -12.09 34.53
CA GLY A 222 -2.65 -13.06 34.88
C GLY A 222 -2.43 -14.16 33.84
N CYS A 223 -2.98 -14.01 32.65
CA CYS A 223 -2.67 -14.88 31.51
C CYS A 223 -1.15 -14.89 31.24
N ASP A 224 -0.56 -16.06 31.09
CA ASP A 224 0.81 -16.22 30.62
C ASP A 224 0.88 -15.87 29.13
N PHE A 225 1.50 -14.75 28.81
CA PHE A 225 1.65 -14.28 27.44
C PHE A 225 2.56 -15.20 26.59
N GLU A 226 3.50 -15.90 27.18
CA GLU A 226 4.34 -16.86 26.43
C GLU A 226 3.52 -18.10 26.05
N GLU A 227 2.68 -18.60 26.95
CA GLU A 227 1.74 -19.65 26.62
C GLU A 227 0.71 -19.19 25.57
N LEU A 228 0.20 -17.97 25.68
CA LEU A 228 -0.74 -17.41 24.72
C LEU A 228 -0.13 -17.29 23.31
N LYS A 229 1.14 -16.95 23.19
CA LYS A 229 1.85 -16.92 21.89
C LYS A 229 1.87 -18.27 21.19
N ASN A 230 1.85 -19.36 21.94
CA ASN A 230 1.87 -20.72 21.41
C ASN A 230 0.46 -21.24 21.10
N THR A 231 -0.54 -20.87 21.92
CA THR A 231 -1.91 -21.39 21.81
C THR A 231 -2.81 -20.53 20.92
N ASP A 232 -2.66 -19.20 21.01
CA ASP A 232 -3.43 -18.24 20.20
C ASP A 232 -2.54 -17.00 19.85
N PRO A 233 -1.63 -17.16 18.89
CA PRO A 233 -0.69 -16.09 18.52
C PRO A 233 -1.38 -14.81 18.03
N GLY A 234 -2.57 -14.95 17.42
CA GLY A 234 -3.36 -13.80 16.99
C GLY A 234 -3.88 -12.99 18.17
N LEU A 235 -4.38 -13.67 19.21
CA LEU A 235 -4.83 -13.03 20.45
C LEU A 235 -3.66 -12.43 21.23
N ALA A 236 -2.51 -13.12 21.30
CA ALA A 236 -1.33 -12.59 21.96
C ALA A 236 -0.87 -11.27 21.34
N ILE A 237 -0.87 -11.20 20.00
CA ILE A 237 -0.57 -9.95 19.27
C ILE A 237 -1.63 -8.88 19.60
N ALA A 238 -2.92 -9.20 19.47
CA ALA A 238 -3.99 -8.25 19.72
C ALA A 238 -3.96 -7.70 21.17
N ALA A 239 -3.69 -8.57 22.15
CA ALA A 239 -3.58 -8.20 23.56
C ALA A 239 -2.37 -7.31 23.86
N SER A 240 -1.29 -7.41 23.07
CA SER A 240 -0.09 -6.57 23.21
C SER A 240 -0.27 -5.14 22.67
N ILE A 241 -1.32 -4.90 21.89
CA ILE A 241 -1.62 -3.57 21.32
C ILE A 241 -2.41 -2.77 22.37
N PRO A 242 -2.10 -1.49 22.65
CA PRO A 242 -2.81 -0.70 23.65
C PRO A 242 -4.33 -0.62 23.45
N VAL A 243 -4.84 -0.59 22.22
CA VAL A 243 -6.28 -0.65 21.92
C VAL A 243 -6.87 -2.06 22.00
N HIS A 244 -6.09 -3.07 22.37
CA HIS A 244 -6.48 -4.46 22.59
C HIS A 244 -7.24 -5.11 21.41
N ARG A 245 -6.83 -4.79 20.18
CA ARG A 245 -7.31 -5.44 18.97
C ARG A 245 -6.32 -5.26 17.81
N LEU A 246 -6.45 -6.07 16.79
CA LEU A 246 -5.82 -5.81 15.52
C LEU A 246 -6.49 -4.61 14.81
N GLY A 247 -5.72 -3.87 14.02
CA GLY A 247 -6.28 -2.93 13.06
C GLY A 247 -6.98 -3.68 11.92
N SER A 248 -7.83 -2.99 11.19
CA SER A 248 -8.52 -3.54 10.03
C SER A 248 -8.01 -2.93 8.72
N PRO A 249 -8.11 -3.63 7.57
CA PRO A 249 -7.82 -3.06 6.27
C PRO A 249 -8.61 -1.79 5.97
N ILE A 250 -9.82 -1.65 6.49
CA ILE A 250 -10.67 -0.46 6.31
C ILE A 250 -10.05 0.76 7.00
N GLU A 251 -9.51 0.61 8.20
CA GLU A 251 -8.85 1.72 8.91
C GLU A 251 -7.60 2.22 8.18
N VAL A 252 -6.87 1.33 7.52
CA VAL A 252 -5.75 1.72 6.64
C VAL A 252 -6.26 2.47 5.41
N CYS A 253 -7.36 1.99 4.85
CA CYS A 253 -8.02 2.57 3.69
C CYS A 253 -8.51 3.99 3.96
N ASP A 254 -9.12 4.25 5.12
CA ASP A 254 -9.61 5.57 5.51
C ASP A 254 -8.48 6.61 5.50
N ALA A 255 -7.31 6.24 6.02
CA ALA A 255 -6.13 7.11 5.97
C ALA A 255 -5.63 7.35 4.53
N ILE A 256 -5.65 6.31 3.69
CA ILE A 256 -5.25 6.42 2.28
C ILE A 256 -6.21 7.36 1.53
N ILE A 257 -7.51 7.21 1.68
CA ILE A 257 -8.52 8.07 1.04
C ILE A 257 -8.42 9.51 1.55
N MET A 258 -8.25 9.71 2.85
CA MET A 258 -8.01 11.04 3.42
C MET A 258 -6.81 11.73 2.74
N LEU A 259 -5.69 11.05 2.58
CA LEU A 259 -4.49 11.59 1.93
C LEU A 259 -4.70 11.83 0.42
N ALA A 260 -5.45 10.95 -0.26
CA ALA A 260 -5.77 11.14 -1.68
C ALA A 260 -6.65 12.36 -1.93
N ARG A 261 -7.65 12.59 -1.07
CA ARG A 261 -8.59 13.72 -1.13
C ARG A 261 -7.97 15.06 -0.72
N ASN A 262 -6.83 15.06 -0.03
CA ASN A 262 -6.25 16.28 0.53
C ASN A 262 -4.99 16.68 -0.23
N GLY A 263 -5.14 17.61 -1.17
CA GLY A 263 -4.03 18.16 -1.96
C GLY A 263 -3.05 19.04 -1.17
N TYR A 264 -3.35 19.37 0.09
CA TYR A 264 -2.44 20.15 0.94
C TYR A 264 -1.56 19.27 1.84
N MET A 265 -1.88 17.98 1.95
CA MET A 265 -1.08 17.01 2.70
C MET A 265 -0.04 16.36 1.78
N THR A 266 1.23 16.66 2.01
CA THR A 266 2.36 15.99 1.36
C THR A 266 3.51 15.80 2.34
N GLY A 267 4.32 14.75 2.19
CA GLY A 267 5.42 14.43 3.09
C GLY A 267 5.00 13.85 4.44
N GLN A 268 3.74 13.46 4.60
CA GLN A 268 3.24 12.89 5.85
C GLN A 268 3.54 11.39 5.92
N ASP A 269 3.90 10.90 7.10
CA ASP A 269 3.98 9.49 7.47
C ASP A 269 2.99 9.21 8.59
N ILE A 270 1.80 8.72 8.21
CA ILE A 270 0.68 8.48 9.12
C ILE A 270 0.83 7.09 9.76
N LEU A 271 1.16 7.07 11.04
CA LEU A 271 1.27 5.84 11.81
C LEU A 271 -0.12 5.35 12.26
N LEU A 272 -0.48 4.12 11.88
CA LEU A 272 -1.69 3.42 12.32
C LEU A 272 -1.30 2.24 13.19
N SER A 273 -1.14 2.45 14.50
CA SER A 273 -0.49 1.49 15.39
C SER A 273 -1.36 1.01 16.56
N GLY A 274 -2.54 1.58 16.77
CA GLY A 274 -3.35 1.28 17.95
C GLY A 274 -2.66 1.63 19.27
N GLY A 275 -1.69 2.57 19.24
CA GLY A 275 -0.92 3.02 20.39
C GLY A 275 0.45 2.34 20.57
N LEU A 276 0.84 1.41 19.70
CA LEU A 276 2.23 0.90 19.64
C LEU A 276 3.19 2.03 19.24
N LYS A 277 4.37 2.02 19.88
CA LYS A 277 5.42 3.03 19.66
C LYS A 277 6.60 2.42 18.93
#